data_9e81f5d0f2185b04202e5fc688e09f2a
#
_entry.id   9e81f5d0f2185b04202e5fc688e09f2a
#
_cell.length_a   1.000
_cell.length_b   1.000
_cell.length_c   1.000
_cell.angle_alpha   90.00
_cell.angle_beta   90.00
_cell.angle_gamma   90.00
#
_symmetry.space_group_name_H-M   'P 1'
#
loop_
_entity.id
_entity.type
_entity.pdbx_description
1 polymer ?
#
loop_
_entity_poly.entity_id
_entity_poly.type
_entity_poly.pdbx_seq_one_letter_code
_entity_poly.pdbx_strand_id
1 'polypeptide(L)'
;MRDRPVLVMLHGGPGFDHTPFKQPFFSRLKDVAQVVYYDHRGNGRSDGGSPESWTLDTWADDLFELCNVLGIEHPIVFGGSFGGFVALNYAIRHAEHPTKLILSSTAAHIHLERSFAMFERFGGKEARDLAERFWTNPRDEDFDEYVRVCLPLYTQRPQPPEVLLRVTRNIDVAKQFRLSGEMRFDLRDQLQEIRCPVLVMAGVLDPMVTIEDARELAAALPQQRTKFLEFENAGHMLALEQPDAVVDAMIEFIAD
;
A
#
# COMPACT_ATOMS: atom_id res chain seq x y z
N MET A 1 -0.99 7.41 -27.68
CA MET A 1 -1.13 7.31 -26.22
C MET A 1 -2.58 6.99 -25.78
N ARG A 2 -3.62 7.21 -26.59
CA ARG A 2 -5.02 6.93 -26.21
C ARG A 2 -5.40 5.44 -26.14
N ASP A 3 -4.56 4.53 -26.62
CA ASP A 3 -4.87 3.08 -26.73
C ASP A 3 -4.24 2.23 -25.61
N ARG A 4 -3.61 2.86 -24.61
CA ARG A 4 -3.01 2.12 -23.48
C ARG A 4 -3.93 2.18 -22.26
N PRO A 5 -4.02 1.10 -21.46
CA PRO A 5 -4.77 1.12 -20.22
C PRO A 5 -4.23 2.20 -19.26
N VAL A 6 -5.09 2.69 -18.38
CA VAL A 6 -4.68 3.63 -17.34
C VAL A 6 -4.35 2.86 -16.07
N LEU A 7 -3.15 3.08 -15.52
CA LEU A 7 -2.71 2.56 -14.24
C LEU A 7 -2.73 3.68 -13.20
N VAL A 8 -3.59 3.57 -12.21
CA VAL A 8 -3.65 4.52 -11.08
C VAL A 8 -2.86 3.95 -9.91
N MET A 9 -1.90 4.74 -9.39
CA MET A 9 -0.96 4.33 -8.35
C MET A 9 -1.33 4.94 -7.00
N LEU A 10 -1.75 4.10 -6.06
CA LEU A 10 -2.14 4.45 -4.70
C LEU A 10 -0.95 4.28 -3.75
N HIS A 11 -0.50 5.40 -3.17
CA HIS A 11 0.67 5.41 -2.29
C HIS A 11 0.40 4.82 -0.90
N GLY A 12 1.48 4.39 -0.25
CA GLY A 12 1.48 3.91 1.13
C GLY A 12 1.40 5.04 2.16
N GLY A 13 1.52 4.70 3.41
CA GLY A 13 1.42 5.57 4.57
C GLY A 13 0.48 4.97 5.60
N PRO A 14 -0.62 5.62 5.99
CA PRO A 14 -1.11 6.97 5.60
C PRO A 14 -0.22 8.10 6.09
N GLY A 15 -0.46 9.30 5.56
CA GLY A 15 0.29 10.51 5.93
C GLY A 15 1.52 10.78 5.06
N PHE A 16 1.75 10.03 3.99
CA PHE A 16 2.81 10.26 2.99
C PHE A 16 2.22 10.80 1.68
N ASP A 17 3.04 10.81 0.62
CA ASP A 17 2.64 11.19 -0.74
C ASP A 17 3.11 10.15 -1.77
N HIS A 18 2.82 10.38 -3.06
CA HIS A 18 3.21 9.49 -4.15
C HIS A 18 4.69 9.56 -4.55
N THR A 19 5.51 10.40 -3.90
CA THR A 19 6.94 10.59 -4.24
C THR A 19 7.74 9.27 -4.34
N PRO A 20 7.50 8.23 -3.50
CA PRO A 20 8.17 6.95 -3.63
C PRO A 20 7.98 6.26 -4.99
N PHE A 21 6.90 6.53 -5.73
CA PHE A 21 6.67 5.98 -7.06
C PHE A 21 7.45 6.67 -8.19
N LYS A 22 8.10 7.81 -7.90
CA LYS A 22 8.93 8.53 -8.89
C LYS A 22 10.34 7.97 -9.01
N GLN A 23 10.55 6.71 -8.61
CA GLN A 23 11.82 6.02 -8.83
C GLN A 23 12.01 5.66 -10.31
N PRO A 24 13.26 5.69 -10.81
CA PRO A 24 13.55 5.45 -12.23
C PRO A 24 13.00 4.12 -12.76
N PHE A 25 12.99 3.07 -11.95
CA PHE A 25 12.51 1.75 -12.38
C PHE A 25 10.99 1.74 -12.68
N PHE A 26 10.18 2.51 -11.97
CA PHE A 26 8.76 2.64 -12.30
C PHE A 26 8.50 3.35 -13.64
N SER A 27 9.49 4.08 -14.17
CA SER A 27 9.34 4.73 -15.47
C SER A 27 9.11 3.75 -16.64
N ARG A 28 9.46 2.47 -16.47
CA ARG A 28 9.21 1.40 -17.44
C ARG A 28 7.71 1.12 -17.63
N LEU A 29 6.88 1.38 -16.62
CA LEU A 29 5.43 1.21 -16.70
C LEU A 29 4.78 2.09 -17.78
N LYS A 30 5.38 3.24 -18.13
CA LYS A 30 4.92 4.11 -19.22
C LYS A 30 4.88 3.41 -20.58
N ASP A 31 5.63 2.31 -20.75
CA ASP A 31 5.69 1.59 -22.00
C ASP A 31 4.47 0.69 -22.22
N VAL A 32 3.74 0.35 -21.14
CA VAL A 32 2.55 -0.52 -21.17
C VAL A 32 1.26 0.16 -20.69
N ALA A 33 1.34 1.27 -19.95
CA ALA A 33 0.19 1.98 -19.40
C ALA A 33 0.36 3.51 -19.38
N GLN A 34 -0.74 4.23 -19.27
CA GLN A 34 -0.75 5.63 -18.86
C GLN A 34 -0.78 5.66 -17.33
N VAL A 35 0.30 6.13 -16.70
CA VAL A 35 0.42 6.09 -15.24
C VAL A 35 -0.09 7.38 -14.63
N VAL A 36 -1.06 7.26 -13.71
CA VAL A 36 -1.64 8.35 -12.93
C VAL A 36 -1.14 8.23 -11.47
N TYR A 37 -0.56 9.29 -10.97
CA TYR A 37 -0.18 9.45 -9.56
C TYR A 37 -1.06 10.51 -8.94
N TYR A 38 -1.60 10.24 -7.74
CA TYR A 38 -2.28 11.24 -6.93
C TYR A 38 -1.96 11.02 -5.45
N ASP A 39 -2.21 12.03 -4.65
CA ASP A 39 -2.11 11.93 -3.20
C ASP A 39 -3.52 11.73 -2.64
N HIS A 40 -3.69 10.78 -1.73
CA HIS A 40 -4.98 10.57 -1.07
C HIS A 40 -5.42 11.83 -0.32
N ARG A 41 -6.73 12.00 -0.11
CA ARG A 41 -7.29 13.07 0.73
C ARG A 41 -6.52 13.19 2.03
N GLY A 42 -6.15 14.41 2.42
CA GLY A 42 -5.36 14.68 3.61
C GLY A 42 -3.88 14.41 3.48
N ASN A 43 -3.42 13.81 2.40
CA ASN A 43 -2.03 13.41 2.19
C ASN A 43 -1.37 14.29 1.12
N GLY A 44 -0.04 14.44 1.23
CA GLY A 44 0.78 15.09 0.23
C GLY A 44 0.30 16.50 -0.14
N ARG A 45 -0.10 16.68 -1.40
CA ARG A 45 -0.54 17.95 -2.00
C ARG A 45 -2.05 18.04 -2.19
N SER A 46 -2.78 16.97 -1.87
CA SER A 46 -4.24 16.95 -1.93
C SER A 46 -4.86 17.71 -0.77
N ASP A 47 -6.08 18.26 -1.01
CA ASP A 47 -6.82 18.96 0.03
C ASP A 47 -7.09 18.04 1.25
N GLY A 48 -7.03 18.65 2.45
CA GLY A 48 -7.10 17.91 3.70
C GLY A 48 -8.44 17.27 3.98
N GLY A 49 -9.51 18.01 3.77
CA GLY A 49 -10.81 17.67 4.32
C GLY A 49 -10.81 17.72 5.86
N SER A 50 -11.91 17.28 6.48
CA SER A 50 -11.97 17.13 7.94
C SER A 50 -11.38 15.76 8.36
N PRO A 51 -10.83 15.65 9.59
CA PRO A 51 -10.27 14.39 10.09
C PRO A 51 -11.25 13.22 10.07
N GLU A 52 -12.54 13.49 10.22
CA GLU A 52 -13.62 12.48 10.18
C GLU A 52 -13.79 11.88 8.78
N SER A 53 -13.32 12.59 7.73
CA SER A 53 -13.35 12.11 6.34
C SER A 53 -12.15 11.22 5.97
N TRP A 54 -11.19 11.01 6.88
CA TRP A 54 -10.01 10.17 6.63
C TRP A 54 -10.30 8.70 6.97
N THR A 55 -11.18 8.09 6.16
CA THR A 55 -11.62 6.71 6.30
C THR A 55 -11.31 5.90 5.04
N LEU A 56 -11.19 4.58 5.16
CA LEU A 56 -10.97 3.70 4.01
C LEU A 56 -12.09 3.83 2.97
N ASP A 57 -13.34 3.97 3.42
CA ASP A 57 -14.48 4.17 2.54
C ASP A 57 -14.38 5.46 1.74
N THR A 58 -14.06 6.56 2.41
CA THR A 58 -13.93 7.86 1.75
C THR A 58 -12.78 7.87 0.74
N TRP A 59 -11.61 7.29 1.07
CA TRP A 59 -10.50 7.20 0.13
C TRP A 59 -10.80 6.29 -1.07
N ALA A 60 -11.59 5.24 -0.88
CA ALA A 60 -12.06 4.38 -1.97
C ALA A 60 -13.02 5.13 -2.90
N ASP A 61 -13.98 5.86 -2.35
CA ASP A 61 -14.93 6.66 -3.12
C ASP A 61 -14.24 7.85 -3.81
N ASP A 62 -13.24 8.50 -3.17
CA ASP A 62 -12.41 9.53 -3.79
C ASP A 62 -11.66 9.02 -5.04
N LEU A 63 -11.16 7.78 -5.01
CA LEU A 63 -10.54 7.17 -6.19
C LEU A 63 -11.55 7.00 -7.32
N PHE A 64 -12.75 6.51 -7.01
CA PHE A 64 -13.82 6.36 -8.00
C PHE A 64 -14.20 7.70 -8.63
N GLU A 65 -14.42 8.74 -7.81
CA GLU A 65 -14.76 10.07 -8.28
C GLU A 65 -13.60 10.73 -9.06
N LEU A 66 -12.35 10.53 -8.65
CA LEU A 66 -11.19 10.98 -9.42
C LEU A 66 -11.17 10.36 -10.82
N CYS A 67 -11.43 9.06 -10.92
CA CYS A 67 -11.52 8.38 -12.21
C CYS A 67 -12.64 8.96 -13.07
N ASN A 68 -13.82 9.19 -12.50
CA ASN A 68 -14.96 9.81 -13.20
C ASN A 68 -14.61 11.19 -13.77
N VAL A 69 -14.00 12.06 -12.95
CA VAL A 69 -13.59 13.41 -13.37
C VAL A 69 -12.54 13.38 -14.49
N LEU A 70 -11.64 12.39 -14.46
CA LEU A 70 -10.60 12.22 -15.48
C LEU A 70 -11.06 11.44 -16.71
N GLY A 71 -12.29 10.93 -16.74
CA GLY A 71 -12.82 10.10 -17.82
C GLY A 71 -12.14 8.73 -17.90
N ILE A 72 -11.73 8.17 -16.78
CA ILE A 72 -11.10 6.84 -16.66
C ILE A 72 -12.20 5.83 -16.30
N GLU A 73 -12.74 5.15 -17.30
CA GLU A 73 -13.87 4.22 -17.11
C GLU A 73 -13.43 2.85 -16.58
N HIS A 74 -12.21 2.43 -16.90
CA HIS A 74 -11.72 1.07 -16.64
C HIS A 74 -10.25 1.07 -16.18
N PRO A 75 -9.94 1.54 -14.95
CA PRO A 75 -8.57 1.62 -14.47
C PRO A 75 -7.99 0.26 -14.12
N ILE A 76 -6.68 0.13 -14.29
CA ILE A 76 -5.86 -0.80 -13.51
C ILE A 76 -5.46 -0.04 -12.26
N VAL A 77 -5.59 -0.66 -11.09
CA VAL A 77 -5.26 0.00 -9.82
C VAL A 77 -4.11 -0.71 -9.14
N PHE A 78 -3.05 0.03 -8.84
CA PHE A 78 -1.96 -0.44 -7.99
C PHE A 78 -2.12 0.14 -6.58
N GLY A 79 -2.02 -0.69 -5.56
CA GLY A 79 -1.99 -0.26 -4.16
C GLY A 79 -0.80 -0.85 -3.41
N GLY A 80 0.05 0.04 -2.86
CA GLY A 80 1.18 -0.35 -2.02
C GLY A 80 0.90 -0.08 -0.54
N SER A 81 1.11 -1.07 0.35
CA SER A 81 0.90 -0.93 1.80
C SER A 81 -0.50 -0.36 2.10
N PHE A 82 -0.61 0.78 2.78
CA PHE A 82 -1.87 1.48 3.02
C PHE A 82 -2.68 1.71 1.74
N GLY A 83 -2.03 2.08 0.61
CA GLY A 83 -2.71 2.20 -0.68
C GLY A 83 -3.36 0.90 -1.15
N GLY A 84 -2.87 -0.25 -0.69
CA GLY A 84 -3.48 -1.55 -0.92
C GLY A 84 -4.78 -1.76 -0.12
N PHE A 85 -4.88 -1.23 1.11
CA PHE A 85 -6.13 -1.25 1.88
C PHE A 85 -7.22 -0.44 1.16
N VAL A 86 -6.84 0.75 0.68
CA VAL A 86 -7.73 1.59 -0.13
C VAL A 86 -8.13 0.89 -1.43
N ALA A 87 -7.17 0.26 -2.13
CA ALA A 87 -7.43 -0.45 -3.38
C ALA A 87 -8.36 -1.65 -3.21
N LEU A 88 -8.20 -2.42 -2.12
CA LEU A 88 -9.11 -3.52 -1.78
C LEU A 88 -10.52 -3.01 -1.50
N ASN A 89 -10.64 -1.99 -0.64
CA ASN A 89 -11.94 -1.41 -0.29
C ASN A 89 -12.62 -0.80 -1.53
N TYR A 90 -11.86 -0.14 -2.40
CA TYR A 90 -12.35 0.37 -3.68
C TYR A 90 -12.86 -0.77 -4.59
N ALA A 91 -12.12 -1.86 -4.73
CA ALA A 91 -12.53 -2.98 -5.58
C ALA A 91 -13.74 -3.75 -5.04
N ILE A 92 -13.98 -3.70 -3.72
CA ILE A 92 -15.20 -4.23 -3.09
C ILE A 92 -16.39 -3.30 -3.36
N ARG A 93 -16.26 -2.00 -3.09
CA ARG A 93 -17.33 -1.01 -3.21
C ARG A 93 -17.73 -0.72 -4.65
N HIS A 94 -16.78 -0.77 -5.59
CA HIS A 94 -16.94 -0.47 -7.01
C HIS A 94 -16.52 -1.64 -7.89
N ALA A 95 -17.06 -2.83 -7.64
CA ALA A 95 -16.57 -4.12 -8.15
C ALA A 95 -16.48 -4.24 -9.69
N GLU A 96 -17.27 -3.47 -10.43
CA GLU A 96 -17.25 -3.47 -11.91
C GLU A 96 -16.30 -2.43 -12.53
N HIS A 97 -15.71 -1.54 -11.69
CA HIS A 97 -14.95 -0.42 -12.20
C HIS A 97 -13.46 -0.76 -12.47
N PRO A 98 -12.69 -1.42 -11.57
CA PRO A 98 -11.31 -1.79 -11.88
C PRO A 98 -11.26 -2.96 -12.86
N THR A 99 -10.38 -2.88 -13.87
CA THR A 99 -10.10 -4.00 -14.78
C THR A 99 -9.08 -4.97 -14.23
N LYS A 100 -8.13 -4.48 -13.43
CA LYS A 100 -7.11 -5.30 -12.74
C LYS A 100 -6.72 -4.62 -11.44
N LEU A 101 -6.28 -5.43 -10.47
CA LEU A 101 -5.78 -4.96 -9.18
C LEU A 101 -4.36 -5.49 -8.95
N ILE A 102 -3.44 -4.61 -8.60
CA ILE A 102 -2.06 -4.97 -8.25
C ILE A 102 -1.81 -4.53 -6.80
N LEU A 103 -1.53 -5.47 -5.94
CA LEU A 103 -1.36 -5.29 -4.51
C LEU A 103 0.08 -5.62 -4.10
N SER A 104 0.75 -4.70 -3.42
CA SER A 104 2.14 -4.86 -3.00
C SER A 104 2.30 -4.56 -1.52
N SER A 105 2.88 -5.50 -0.75
CA SER A 105 3.14 -5.34 0.69
C SER A 105 1.92 -4.86 1.47
N THR A 106 0.77 -5.53 1.26
CA THR A 106 -0.53 -5.17 1.83
C THR A 106 -1.32 -6.39 2.29
N ALA A 107 -2.40 -6.17 3.04
CA ALA A 107 -3.23 -7.22 3.62
C ALA A 107 -4.72 -6.81 3.64
N ALA A 108 -5.61 -7.77 3.82
CA ALA A 108 -7.03 -7.53 4.09
C ALA A 108 -7.35 -7.32 5.57
N HIS A 109 -6.43 -7.67 6.43
CA HIS A 109 -6.41 -7.47 7.87
C HIS A 109 -4.96 -7.52 8.35
N ILE A 110 -4.60 -6.72 9.35
CA ILE A 110 -3.25 -6.71 9.92
C ILE A 110 -3.26 -7.36 11.30
N HIS A 111 -2.46 -8.43 11.46
CA HIS A 111 -2.23 -9.05 12.75
C HIS A 111 -1.02 -8.40 13.44
N LEU A 112 -1.25 -7.31 14.18
CA LEU A 112 -0.19 -6.51 14.80
C LEU A 112 0.79 -7.35 15.64
N GLU A 113 0.35 -8.41 16.30
CA GLU A 113 1.24 -9.29 17.06
C GLU A 113 2.31 -9.99 16.18
N ARG A 114 1.94 -10.34 14.94
CA ARG A 114 2.90 -10.88 13.96
C ARG A 114 3.92 -9.81 13.58
N SER A 115 3.45 -8.58 13.35
CA SER A 115 4.33 -7.44 13.05
C SER A 115 5.27 -7.15 14.20
N PHE A 116 4.79 -7.13 15.45
CA PHE A 116 5.62 -6.91 16.63
C PHE A 116 6.68 -7.99 16.80
N ALA A 117 6.34 -9.26 16.53
CA ALA A 117 7.32 -10.36 16.57
C ALA A 117 8.41 -10.21 15.49
N MET A 118 8.06 -9.69 14.30
CA MET A 118 9.04 -9.41 13.25
C MET A 118 9.93 -8.20 13.59
N PHE A 119 9.39 -7.14 14.20
CA PHE A 119 10.20 -6.04 14.71
C PHE A 119 11.17 -6.51 15.80
N GLU A 120 10.75 -7.40 16.69
CA GLU A 120 11.63 -8.00 17.68
C GLU A 120 12.75 -8.83 17.02
N ARG A 121 12.41 -9.63 16.02
CA ARG A 121 13.37 -10.45 15.29
C ARG A 121 14.46 -9.61 14.61
N PHE A 122 14.12 -8.46 14.05
CA PHE A 122 15.06 -7.64 13.27
C PHE A 122 15.74 -6.55 14.10
N GLY A 123 15.07 -5.97 15.07
CA GLY A 123 15.54 -4.81 15.84
C GLY A 123 15.57 -5.02 17.36
N GLY A 124 15.29 -6.25 17.82
CA GLY A 124 15.27 -6.57 19.23
C GLY A 124 14.06 -5.99 19.98
N LYS A 125 14.10 -6.15 21.30
CA LYS A 125 13.01 -5.74 22.19
C LYS A 125 12.67 -4.24 22.08
N GLU A 126 13.67 -3.38 21.90
CA GLU A 126 13.46 -1.93 21.73
C GLU A 126 12.55 -1.63 20.52
N ALA A 127 12.83 -2.24 19.39
CA ALA A 127 12.03 -2.07 18.18
C ALA A 127 10.60 -2.63 18.35
N ARG A 128 10.46 -3.78 19.02
CA ARG A 128 9.15 -4.35 19.37
C ARG A 128 8.33 -3.41 20.24
N ASP A 129 8.88 -2.99 21.37
CA ASP A 129 8.18 -2.16 22.37
C ASP A 129 7.76 -0.82 21.76
N LEU A 130 8.60 -0.24 20.90
CA LEU A 130 8.31 0.99 20.16
C LEU A 130 7.22 0.77 19.11
N ALA A 131 7.30 -0.30 18.31
CA ALA A 131 6.30 -0.62 17.31
C ALA A 131 4.93 -0.86 17.97
N GLU A 132 4.87 -1.64 19.05
CA GLU A 132 3.64 -1.88 19.80
C GLU A 132 3.04 -0.57 20.29
N ARG A 133 3.82 0.28 20.96
CA ARG A 133 3.36 1.59 21.44
C ARG A 133 2.86 2.49 20.29
N PHE A 134 3.65 2.57 19.21
CA PHE A 134 3.32 3.41 18.05
C PHE A 134 2.00 3.00 17.37
N TRP A 135 1.74 1.71 17.24
CA TRP A 135 0.54 1.23 16.55
C TRP A 135 -0.69 1.10 17.44
N THR A 136 -0.53 0.98 18.77
CA THR A 136 -1.66 0.75 19.69
C THR A 136 -2.01 1.95 20.57
N ASN A 137 -1.01 2.72 20.98
CA ASN A 137 -1.18 3.89 21.88
C ASN A 137 -0.13 4.98 21.58
N PRO A 138 -0.18 5.61 20.37
CA PRO A 138 0.84 6.53 19.92
C PRO A 138 0.89 7.82 20.74
N ARG A 139 2.10 8.27 21.08
CA ARG A 139 2.43 9.59 21.61
C ARG A 139 3.02 10.47 20.50
N ASP A 140 3.01 11.77 20.68
CA ASP A 140 3.51 12.71 19.64
C ASP A 140 5.02 12.49 19.36
N GLU A 141 5.81 12.17 20.39
CA GLU A 141 7.23 11.84 20.26
C GLU A 141 7.53 10.49 19.57
N ASP A 142 6.59 9.55 19.57
CA ASP A 142 6.82 8.20 19.05
C ASP A 142 7.03 8.19 17.53
N PHE A 143 6.56 9.20 16.80
CA PHE A 143 6.68 9.21 15.34
C PHE A 143 8.15 9.31 14.88
N ASP A 144 8.89 10.28 15.40
CA ASP A 144 10.30 10.47 15.02
C ASP A 144 11.16 9.29 15.49
N GLU A 145 10.85 8.74 16.67
CA GLU A 145 11.53 7.55 17.18
C GLU A 145 11.24 6.33 16.31
N TYR A 146 9.99 6.14 15.90
CA TYR A 146 9.59 5.05 14.99
C TYR A 146 10.30 5.16 13.63
N VAL A 147 10.38 6.36 13.08
CA VAL A 147 11.11 6.61 11.82
C VAL A 147 12.61 6.29 11.98
N ARG A 148 13.19 6.54 13.13
CA ARG A 148 14.61 6.27 13.41
C ARG A 148 14.91 4.79 13.66
N VAL A 149 14.06 4.08 14.40
CA VAL A 149 14.32 2.71 14.88
C VAL A 149 13.60 1.66 14.02
N CYS A 150 12.32 1.84 13.75
CA CYS A 150 11.50 0.81 13.10
C CYS A 150 11.49 0.93 11.56
N LEU A 151 11.43 2.13 11.01
CA LEU A 151 11.37 2.32 9.56
C LEU A 151 12.58 1.75 8.81
N PRO A 152 13.83 1.81 9.32
CA PRO A 152 14.97 1.14 8.68
C PRO A 152 14.82 -0.38 8.57
N LEU A 153 14.03 -1.01 9.44
CA LEU A 153 13.78 -2.45 9.43
C LEU A 153 12.81 -2.90 8.32
N TYR A 154 12.11 -1.94 7.67
CA TYR A 154 11.18 -2.21 6.57
C TYR A 154 11.86 -2.73 5.32
N THR A 155 13.16 -2.59 5.21
CA THR A 155 13.93 -2.98 4.03
C THR A 155 15.23 -3.67 4.40
N GLN A 156 15.64 -4.63 3.59
CA GLN A 156 16.94 -5.29 3.70
C GLN A 156 18.05 -4.48 3.02
N ARG A 157 17.71 -3.39 2.34
CA ARG A 157 18.65 -2.47 1.67
C ARG A 157 18.51 -1.06 2.23
N PRO A 158 19.61 -0.35 2.48
CA PRO A 158 19.55 1.04 2.89
C PRO A 158 18.74 1.88 1.88
N GLN A 159 17.80 2.68 2.39
CA GLN A 159 17.06 3.62 1.56
C GLN A 159 17.97 4.80 1.17
N PRO A 160 17.93 5.27 -0.11
CA PRO A 160 18.55 6.55 -0.45
C PRO A 160 17.88 7.66 0.37
N PRO A 161 18.63 8.41 1.20
CA PRO A 161 18.06 9.46 2.07
C PRO A 161 17.23 10.48 1.29
N GLU A 162 17.60 10.73 0.05
CA GLU A 162 16.98 11.72 -0.83
C GLU A 162 15.50 11.43 -1.15
N VAL A 163 15.09 10.15 -1.17
CA VAL A 163 13.69 9.78 -1.42
C VAL A 163 12.82 10.21 -0.25
N LEU A 164 13.27 9.89 0.96
CA LEU A 164 12.54 10.24 2.19
C LEU A 164 12.49 11.75 2.46
N LEU A 165 13.52 12.49 2.04
CA LEU A 165 13.57 13.95 2.18
C LEU A 165 12.58 14.68 1.26
N ARG A 166 12.13 14.05 0.17
CA ARG A 166 11.19 14.65 -0.79
C ARG A 166 9.73 14.36 -0.47
N VAL A 167 9.48 13.43 0.43
CA VAL A 167 8.12 13.03 0.81
C VAL A 167 7.46 14.15 1.63
N THR A 168 6.31 14.61 1.16
CA THR A 168 5.44 15.49 1.95
C THR A 168 4.69 14.65 2.97
N ARG A 169 4.76 15.03 4.25
CA ARG A 169 4.16 14.26 5.35
C ARG A 169 3.03 15.02 6.01
N ASN A 170 1.96 14.32 6.34
CA ASN A 170 0.90 14.79 7.22
C ASN A 170 0.73 13.77 8.36
N ILE A 171 1.33 14.07 9.51
CA ILE A 171 1.35 13.20 10.69
C ILE A 171 -0.06 13.04 11.27
N ASP A 172 -0.94 14.05 11.14
CA ASP A 172 -2.29 14.01 11.67
C ASP A 172 -3.14 12.94 11.01
N VAL A 173 -2.99 12.73 9.69
CA VAL A 173 -3.67 11.64 8.98
C VAL A 173 -3.24 10.28 9.52
N ALA A 174 -1.93 10.08 9.67
CA ALA A 174 -1.40 8.83 10.21
C ALA A 174 -1.86 8.58 11.67
N LYS A 175 -1.91 9.63 12.48
CA LYS A 175 -2.40 9.58 13.87
C LYS A 175 -3.90 9.27 13.90
N GLN A 176 -4.70 9.99 13.11
CA GLN A 176 -6.14 9.79 13.03
C GLN A 176 -6.49 8.35 12.58
N PHE A 177 -5.85 7.84 11.55
CA PHE A 177 -6.07 6.48 11.05
C PHE A 177 -5.87 5.41 12.15
N ARG A 178 -4.84 5.57 12.99
CA ARG A 178 -4.59 4.65 14.12
C ARG A 178 -5.61 4.79 15.24
N LEU A 179 -6.02 6.03 15.56
CA LEU A 179 -6.89 6.33 16.72
C LEU A 179 -8.38 6.18 16.44
N SER A 180 -8.82 6.38 15.19
CA SER A 180 -10.25 6.28 14.80
C SER A 180 -10.79 4.85 14.79
N GLY A 181 -9.91 3.85 14.81
CA GLY A 181 -10.30 2.45 14.63
C GLY A 181 -10.16 1.96 13.17
N GLU A 182 -9.88 2.85 12.22
CA GLU A 182 -9.67 2.49 10.80
C GLU A 182 -8.55 1.45 10.62
N MET A 183 -7.55 1.44 11.50
CA MET A 183 -6.48 0.43 11.50
C MET A 183 -6.98 -0.99 11.84
N ARG A 184 -8.18 -1.12 12.39
CA ARG A 184 -8.79 -2.42 12.77
C ARG A 184 -9.70 -2.98 11.68
N PHE A 185 -9.55 -2.48 10.44
CA PHE A 185 -10.32 -3.00 9.32
C PHE A 185 -10.14 -4.52 9.16
N ASP A 186 -11.19 -5.18 8.67
CA ASP A 186 -11.16 -6.58 8.26
C ASP A 186 -12.03 -6.74 7.01
N LEU A 187 -11.37 -6.93 5.87
CA LEU A 187 -12.02 -7.05 4.56
C LEU A 187 -12.14 -8.51 4.10
N ARG A 188 -11.66 -9.48 4.88
CA ARG A 188 -11.52 -10.89 4.45
C ARG A 188 -12.84 -11.50 3.96
N ASP A 189 -13.94 -11.25 4.64
CA ASP A 189 -15.25 -11.80 4.29
C ASP A 189 -15.83 -11.21 2.99
N GLN A 190 -15.31 -10.05 2.54
CA GLN A 190 -15.79 -9.31 1.38
C GLN A 190 -14.93 -9.52 0.13
N LEU A 191 -13.75 -10.15 0.26
CA LEU A 191 -12.79 -10.28 -0.85
C LEU A 191 -13.32 -11.10 -2.03
N GLN A 192 -14.29 -11.99 -1.79
CA GLN A 192 -14.94 -12.76 -2.86
C GLN A 192 -15.83 -11.88 -3.79
N GLU A 193 -16.12 -10.65 -3.40
CA GLU A 193 -16.84 -9.68 -4.22
C GLU A 193 -15.95 -9.04 -5.30
N ILE A 194 -14.62 -9.14 -5.20
CA ILE A 194 -13.67 -8.62 -6.18
C ILE A 194 -13.75 -9.42 -7.48
N ARG A 195 -14.08 -8.74 -8.59
CA ARG A 195 -14.39 -9.35 -9.88
C ARG A 195 -13.25 -9.32 -10.88
N CYS A 196 -12.33 -8.40 -10.73
CA CYS A 196 -11.18 -8.29 -11.63
C CYS A 196 -10.04 -9.26 -11.28
N PRO A 197 -9.12 -9.55 -12.21
CA PRO A 197 -7.86 -10.22 -11.91
C PRO A 197 -7.04 -9.46 -10.87
N VAL A 198 -6.36 -10.20 -9.98
CA VAL A 198 -5.55 -9.64 -8.89
C VAL A 198 -4.14 -10.22 -8.91
N LEU A 199 -3.14 -9.34 -8.88
CA LEU A 199 -1.74 -9.68 -8.60
C LEU A 199 -1.41 -9.26 -7.18
N VAL A 200 -1.02 -10.22 -6.33
CA VAL A 200 -0.51 -9.95 -4.97
C VAL A 200 0.99 -10.19 -4.95
N MET A 201 1.75 -9.23 -4.45
CA MET A 201 3.21 -9.30 -4.31
C MET A 201 3.61 -9.01 -2.86
N ALA A 202 4.41 -9.87 -2.25
CA ALA A 202 4.83 -9.72 -0.85
C ALA A 202 6.29 -10.11 -0.63
N GLY A 203 6.98 -9.35 0.22
CA GLY A 203 8.31 -9.69 0.73
C GLY A 203 8.24 -10.64 1.92
N VAL A 204 9.03 -11.71 1.89
CA VAL A 204 9.07 -12.70 2.98
C VAL A 204 9.63 -12.10 4.29
N LEU A 205 10.42 -11.03 4.19
CA LEU A 205 11.06 -10.35 5.31
C LEU A 205 10.34 -9.03 5.69
N ASP A 206 9.08 -8.87 5.30
CA ASP A 206 8.28 -7.69 5.65
C ASP A 206 7.92 -7.71 7.15
N PRO A 207 8.37 -6.72 7.95
CA PRO A 207 8.06 -6.68 9.38
C PRO A 207 6.69 -6.05 9.68
N MET A 208 6.10 -5.33 8.74
CA MET A 208 4.83 -4.61 8.99
C MET A 208 3.62 -5.38 8.48
N VAL A 209 3.65 -5.81 7.24
CA VAL A 209 2.65 -6.69 6.65
C VAL A 209 3.33 -8.04 6.43
N THR A 210 3.18 -8.92 7.38
CA THR A 210 3.92 -10.18 7.36
C THR A 210 3.54 -11.06 6.17
N ILE A 211 4.44 -11.96 5.78
CA ILE A 211 4.15 -12.88 4.68
C ILE A 211 2.90 -13.72 4.94
N GLU A 212 2.63 -14.04 6.21
CA GLU A 212 1.44 -14.76 6.65
C GLU A 212 0.16 -13.94 6.36
N ASP A 213 0.18 -12.62 6.60
CA ASP A 213 -0.96 -11.74 6.30
C ASP A 213 -1.20 -11.63 4.78
N ALA A 214 -0.12 -11.58 3.99
CA ALA A 214 -0.22 -11.58 2.53
C ALA A 214 -0.72 -12.93 1.97
N ARG A 215 -0.32 -14.06 2.57
CA ARG A 215 -0.84 -15.40 2.24
C ARG A 215 -2.32 -15.52 2.56
N GLU A 216 -2.77 -15.00 3.71
CA GLU A 216 -4.18 -14.95 4.08
C GLU A 216 -4.98 -14.11 3.09
N LEU A 217 -4.47 -12.93 2.69
CA LEU A 217 -5.08 -12.11 1.64
C LEU A 217 -5.23 -12.91 0.34
N ALA A 218 -4.13 -13.50 -0.15
CA ALA A 218 -4.14 -14.25 -1.40
C ALA A 218 -5.09 -15.46 -1.35
N ALA A 219 -5.15 -16.16 -0.21
CA ALA A 219 -6.04 -17.30 -0.01
C ALA A 219 -7.53 -16.91 0.05
N ALA A 220 -7.86 -15.72 0.55
CA ALA A 220 -9.22 -15.23 0.66
C ALA A 220 -9.75 -14.58 -0.64
N LEU A 221 -8.89 -14.20 -1.57
CA LEU A 221 -9.26 -13.68 -2.90
C LEU A 221 -9.80 -14.79 -3.83
N PRO A 222 -10.57 -14.43 -4.91
CA PRO A 222 -11.03 -15.42 -5.91
C PRO A 222 -9.87 -16.12 -6.60
N GLN A 223 -9.65 -17.41 -6.30
CA GLN A 223 -8.45 -18.16 -6.68
C GLN A 223 -8.21 -18.23 -8.20
N GLN A 224 -9.28 -18.28 -9.01
CA GLN A 224 -9.20 -18.35 -10.48
C GLN A 224 -8.69 -17.05 -11.12
N ARG A 225 -8.61 -15.97 -10.35
CA ARG A 225 -8.24 -14.61 -10.80
C ARG A 225 -7.05 -14.04 -10.06
N THR A 226 -6.48 -14.81 -9.12
CA THR A 226 -5.42 -14.32 -8.23
C THR A 226 -4.09 -14.97 -8.58
N LYS A 227 -3.08 -14.13 -8.89
CA LYS A 227 -1.66 -14.51 -8.97
C LYS A 227 -0.96 -14.01 -7.70
N PHE A 228 -0.28 -14.88 -6.97
CA PHE A 228 0.49 -14.51 -5.78
C PHE A 228 1.98 -14.76 -6.00
N LEU A 229 2.81 -13.75 -5.70
CA LEU A 229 4.25 -13.80 -5.83
C LEU A 229 4.91 -13.45 -4.50
N GLU A 230 5.72 -14.35 -3.98
CA GLU A 230 6.56 -14.15 -2.80
C GLU A 230 7.99 -13.81 -3.21
N PHE A 231 8.60 -12.85 -2.53
CA PHE A 231 9.96 -12.38 -2.78
C PHE A 231 10.84 -12.69 -1.55
N GLU A 232 11.61 -13.76 -1.64
CA GLU A 232 12.37 -14.35 -0.51
C GLU A 232 13.32 -13.39 0.21
N ASN A 233 13.97 -12.50 -0.53
CA ASN A 233 15.00 -11.59 0.01
C ASN A 233 14.53 -10.13 -0.02
N ALA A 234 13.27 -9.88 0.28
CA ALA A 234 12.71 -8.55 0.32
C ALA A 234 11.80 -8.35 1.53
N GLY A 235 11.81 -7.13 2.05
CA GLY A 235 10.91 -6.65 3.10
C GLY A 235 9.72 -5.86 2.53
N HIS A 236 9.30 -4.86 3.29
CA HIS A 236 8.13 -4.02 2.96
C HIS A 236 8.34 -3.13 1.73
N MET A 237 9.56 -2.69 1.50
CA MET A 237 9.89 -1.79 0.39
C MET A 237 10.24 -2.58 -0.89
N LEU A 238 9.40 -3.55 -1.22
CA LEU A 238 9.59 -4.58 -2.23
C LEU A 238 10.16 -4.06 -3.56
N ALA A 239 9.57 -3.00 -4.13
CA ALA A 239 9.99 -2.43 -5.40
C ALA A 239 11.36 -1.72 -5.34
N LEU A 240 11.80 -1.27 -4.16
CA LEU A 240 13.13 -0.71 -3.97
C LEU A 240 14.19 -1.80 -3.81
N GLU A 241 13.80 -2.95 -3.28
CA GLU A 241 14.71 -4.06 -2.99
C GLU A 241 14.91 -4.95 -4.21
N GLN A 242 13.85 -5.20 -4.97
CA GLN A 242 13.86 -6.04 -6.16
C GLN A 242 13.17 -5.35 -7.35
N PRO A 243 13.67 -4.17 -7.81
CA PRO A 243 12.97 -3.31 -8.76
C PRO A 243 12.65 -3.99 -10.09
N ASP A 244 13.58 -4.73 -10.66
CA ASP A 244 13.37 -5.37 -11.97
C ASP A 244 12.31 -6.47 -11.86
N ALA A 245 12.42 -7.36 -10.88
CA ALA A 245 11.48 -8.46 -10.71
C ALA A 245 10.04 -7.98 -10.42
N VAL A 246 9.90 -6.92 -9.62
CA VAL A 246 8.59 -6.32 -9.31
C VAL A 246 7.99 -5.64 -10.54
N VAL A 247 8.78 -4.81 -11.24
CA VAL A 247 8.29 -4.09 -12.43
C VAL A 247 8.00 -5.05 -13.57
N ASP A 248 8.81 -6.09 -13.78
CA ASP A 248 8.55 -7.14 -14.80
C ASP A 248 7.25 -7.88 -14.52
N ALA A 249 7.00 -8.27 -13.25
CA ALA A 249 5.75 -8.90 -12.86
C ALA A 249 4.52 -7.99 -13.09
N MET A 250 4.67 -6.68 -12.81
CA MET A 250 3.61 -5.70 -13.09
C MET A 250 3.35 -5.57 -14.60
N ILE A 251 4.41 -5.45 -15.41
CA ILE A 251 4.32 -5.30 -16.88
C ILE A 251 3.65 -6.55 -17.49
N GLU A 252 4.08 -7.75 -17.09
CA GLU A 252 3.47 -9.01 -17.53
C GLU A 252 1.97 -9.01 -17.20
N PHE A 253 1.61 -8.75 -15.95
CA PHE A 253 0.22 -8.75 -15.51
C PHE A 253 -0.65 -7.67 -16.17
N ILE A 254 -0.09 -6.51 -16.50
CA ILE A 254 -0.81 -5.44 -17.22
C ILE A 254 -1.09 -5.86 -18.66
N ALA A 255 -0.15 -6.57 -19.30
CA ALA A 255 -0.22 -6.96 -20.71
C ALA A 255 -1.13 -8.18 -20.97
N ASP A 256 -1.30 -9.08 -20.00
CA ASP A 256 -2.20 -10.23 -20.06
C ASP A 256 -3.68 -9.80 -20.15
#